data_9334abdca63d538ccb021db84a8e9a02
#
_entry.id   9334abdca63d538ccb021db84a8e9a02
#
_cell.length_a   1.000
_cell.length_b   1.000
_cell.length_c   1.000
_cell.angle_alpha   90.00
_cell.angle_beta   90.00
_cell.angle_gamma   90.00
#
_symmetry.space_group_name_H-M   'P 1'
#
loop_
_entity.id
_entity.type
_entity.pdbx_description
1 polymer ?
#
loop_
_entity_poly.entity_id
_entity_poly.type
_entity_poly.pdbx_seq_one_letter_code
_entity_poly.pdbx_strand_id
1 'polypeptide(L)'
;MGKITKIIFTDNIKDKVVIIYLILLALLSWTSLLLQDNASKGALTELNIILSITPLMSLLYTVTYLYDSHDFIVLLLSQPLKRQQIWRSLYIGVSSSLQISFLLGAGIPMLLYTDWETAIVLILMGCVTTQIFVSLAFLTTMLTSEKTRGIGISILIWLLLTMIYDAVLLYFVFLFSEWPIETPLLSFLMLNPLDLARFQVILKMDVSAMIGYGGAAFKEFLGATGGIIVSSLLLLLWIVLPYAFSSHIFKRKDL
;
A
#
# COMPACT_ATOMS: atom_id res chain seq x y z
N MET A 1 -17.94 -19.18 -4.91
CA MET A 1 -16.95 -18.14 -4.67
C MET A 1 -15.72 -18.26 -5.59
N GLY A 2 -14.98 -19.36 -5.58
CA GLY A 2 -13.73 -19.48 -6.33
C GLY A 2 -13.81 -19.24 -7.84
N LYS A 3 -14.93 -19.54 -8.50
CA LYS A 3 -15.08 -19.29 -9.94
C LYS A 3 -15.11 -17.79 -10.29
N ILE A 4 -15.88 -16.98 -9.52
CA ILE A 4 -15.98 -15.53 -9.74
C ILE A 4 -14.64 -14.87 -9.47
N THR A 5 -14.01 -15.15 -8.34
CA THR A 5 -12.66 -14.64 -8.01
C THR A 5 -11.63 -15.00 -9.08
N LYS A 6 -11.68 -16.24 -9.60
CA LYS A 6 -10.77 -16.68 -10.68
C LYS A 6 -11.00 -15.92 -11.98
N ILE A 7 -12.24 -15.65 -12.35
CA ILE A 7 -12.56 -14.87 -13.55
C ILE A 7 -12.01 -13.46 -13.39
N ILE A 8 -12.32 -12.78 -12.29
CA ILE A 8 -11.86 -11.43 -11.99
C ILE A 8 -10.33 -11.37 -11.97
N PHE A 9 -9.68 -12.30 -11.32
CA PHE A 9 -8.23 -12.40 -11.29
C PHE A 9 -7.61 -12.56 -12.68
N THR A 10 -8.17 -13.46 -13.51
CA THR A 10 -7.64 -13.74 -14.85
C THR A 10 -7.86 -12.56 -15.80
N ASP A 11 -8.95 -11.83 -15.62
CA ASP A 11 -9.25 -10.62 -16.37
C ASP A 11 -8.27 -9.49 -16.01
N ASN A 12 -8.12 -9.22 -14.72
CA ASN A 12 -7.22 -8.18 -14.23
C ASN A 12 -5.75 -8.43 -14.58
N ILE A 13 -5.26 -9.68 -14.51
CA ILE A 13 -3.84 -9.95 -14.80
C ILE A 13 -3.49 -9.76 -16.28
N LYS A 14 -4.52 -9.84 -17.16
CA LYS A 14 -4.38 -9.58 -18.60
C LYS A 14 -4.61 -8.12 -18.97
N ASP A 15 -5.07 -7.31 -18.03
CA ASP A 15 -5.31 -5.90 -18.25
C ASP A 15 -3.99 -5.19 -18.58
N LYS A 16 -4.05 -4.34 -19.62
CA LYS A 16 -2.89 -3.57 -20.08
C LYS A 16 -2.27 -2.72 -18.96
N VAL A 17 -3.11 -2.13 -18.09
CA VAL A 17 -2.65 -1.28 -16.99
C VAL A 17 -1.86 -2.10 -15.96
N VAL A 18 -2.31 -3.31 -15.63
CA VAL A 18 -1.62 -4.22 -14.70
C VAL A 18 -0.29 -4.71 -15.29
N ILE A 19 -0.27 -4.99 -16.60
CA ILE A 19 0.95 -5.36 -17.32
C ILE A 19 1.94 -4.19 -17.36
N ILE A 20 1.47 -2.97 -17.65
CA ILE A 20 2.31 -1.76 -17.62
C ILE A 20 2.87 -1.54 -16.22
N TYR A 21 2.06 -1.71 -15.17
CA TYR A 21 2.50 -1.62 -13.77
C TYR A 21 3.61 -2.63 -13.46
N LEU A 22 3.44 -3.89 -13.87
CA LEU A 22 4.45 -4.94 -13.70
C LEU A 22 5.77 -4.55 -14.40
N ILE A 23 5.70 -4.13 -15.67
CA ILE A 23 6.88 -3.74 -16.45
C ILE A 23 7.57 -2.52 -15.84
N LEU A 24 6.79 -1.52 -15.42
CA LEU A 24 7.31 -0.31 -14.79
C LEU A 24 8.04 -0.63 -13.49
N LEU A 25 7.43 -1.45 -12.61
CA LEU A 25 8.09 -1.90 -11.39
C LEU A 25 9.36 -2.70 -11.70
N ALA A 26 9.29 -3.63 -12.66
CA ALA A 26 10.46 -4.41 -13.04
C ALA A 26 11.60 -3.49 -13.51
N LEU A 27 11.34 -2.57 -14.41
CA LEU A 27 12.37 -1.65 -14.91
C LEU A 27 12.98 -0.82 -13.78
N LEU A 28 12.16 -0.25 -12.91
CA LEU A 28 12.64 0.59 -11.81
C LEU A 28 13.40 -0.22 -10.76
N SER A 29 12.91 -1.40 -10.38
CA SER A 29 13.57 -2.27 -9.40
C SER A 29 14.89 -2.82 -9.91
N TRP A 30 14.94 -3.29 -11.17
CA TRP A 30 16.20 -3.73 -11.76
C TRP A 30 17.22 -2.59 -11.87
N THR A 31 16.80 -1.41 -12.33
CA THR A 31 17.70 -0.26 -12.44
C THR A 31 18.19 0.24 -11.08
N SER A 32 17.31 0.33 -10.08
CA SER A 32 17.68 0.79 -8.73
C SER A 32 18.68 -0.13 -8.04
N LEU A 33 18.52 -1.45 -8.20
CA LEU A 33 19.36 -2.44 -7.55
C LEU A 33 20.67 -2.71 -8.30
N LEU A 34 20.67 -2.65 -9.65
CA LEU A 34 21.88 -2.86 -10.46
C LEU A 34 22.83 -1.67 -10.49
N LEU A 35 22.30 -0.43 -10.43
CA LEU A 35 23.10 0.79 -10.52
C LEU A 35 23.74 1.22 -9.18
N GLN A 36 23.34 0.61 -8.08
CA GLN A 36 23.87 0.96 -6.75
C GLN A 36 25.01 0.01 -6.36
N ASP A 37 26.17 0.57 -6.10
CA ASP A 37 27.35 -0.17 -5.63
C ASP A 37 27.18 -0.72 -4.20
N ASN A 38 26.19 -0.25 -3.45
CA ASN A 38 25.93 -0.63 -2.07
C ASN A 38 24.50 -1.19 -1.92
N ALA A 39 24.38 -2.44 -1.49
CA ALA A 39 23.11 -3.13 -1.31
C ALA A 39 22.12 -2.35 -0.40
N SER A 40 22.61 -1.70 0.68
CA SER A 40 21.76 -0.92 1.57
C SER A 40 21.19 0.34 0.90
N LYS A 41 21.98 1.02 0.05
CA LYS A 41 21.50 2.18 -0.70
C LYS A 41 20.48 1.76 -1.77
N GLY A 42 20.73 0.63 -2.45
CA GLY A 42 19.80 0.04 -3.39
C GLY A 42 18.45 -0.28 -2.75
N ALA A 43 18.47 -0.92 -1.58
CA ALA A 43 17.28 -1.27 -0.83
C ALA A 43 16.48 -0.03 -0.35
N LEU A 44 17.15 1.06 0.06
CA LEU A 44 16.49 2.33 0.42
C LEU A 44 15.84 3.01 -0.80
N THR A 45 16.51 2.99 -1.95
CA THR A 45 15.95 3.52 -3.20
C THR A 45 14.73 2.69 -3.60
N GLU A 46 14.83 1.38 -3.53
CA GLU A 46 13.74 0.45 -3.80
C GLU A 46 12.54 0.68 -2.87
N LEU A 47 12.78 0.86 -1.58
CA LEU A 47 11.74 1.20 -0.61
C LEU A 47 10.97 2.45 -1.01
N ASN A 48 11.66 3.52 -1.43
CA ASN A 48 11.01 4.75 -1.87
C ASN A 48 10.20 4.56 -3.16
N ILE A 49 10.69 3.76 -4.10
CA ILE A 49 9.96 3.38 -5.33
C ILE A 49 8.67 2.65 -4.97
N ILE A 50 8.76 1.64 -4.10
CA ILE A 50 7.59 0.87 -3.66
C ILE A 50 6.58 1.76 -2.97
N LEU A 51 6.99 2.55 -1.98
CA LEU A 51 6.09 3.38 -1.19
C LEU A 51 5.46 4.54 -1.99
N SER A 52 6.02 4.91 -3.15
CA SER A 52 5.45 5.94 -4.02
C SER A 52 4.56 5.37 -5.11
N ILE A 53 5.03 4.37 -5.84
CA ILE A 53 4.37 3.86 -7.05
C ILE A 53 3.28 2.85 -6.71
N THR A 54 3.54 1.92 -5.80
CA THR A 54 2.59 0.85 -5.46
C THR A 54 1.28 1.39 -4.90
N PRO A 55 1.26 2.36 -3.97
CA PRO A 55 0.03 2.99 -3.50
C PRO A 55 -0.77 3.67 -4.60
N LEU A 56 -0.09 4.47 -5.44
CA LEU A 56 -0.73 5.21 -6.52
C LEU A 56 -1.42 4.26 -7.50
N MET A 57 -0.68 3.25 -7.98
CA MET A 57 -1.20 2.30 -8.95
C MET A 57 -2.31 1.44 -8.36
N SER A 58 -2.16 1.00 -7.11
CA SER A 58 -3.19 0.21 -6.42
C SER A 58 -4.50 0.98 -6.25
N LEU A 59 -4.43 2.26 -5.86
CA LEU A 59 -5.60 3.14 -5.75
C LEU A 59 -6.25 3.40 -7.11
N LEU A 60 -5.49 3.93 -8.06
CA LEU A 60 -6.02 4.37 -9.35
C LEU A 60 -6.59 3.20 -10.17
N TYR A 61 -5.84 2.10 -10.22
CA TYR A 61 -6.31 0.92 -10.93
C TYR A 61 -7.59 0.37 -10.33
N THR A 62 -7.61 0.16 -9.01
CA THR A 62 -8.77 -0.43 -8.34
C THR A 62 -10.02 0.44 -8.47
N VAL A 63 -9.89 1.76 -8.30
CA VAL A 63 -11.02 2.69 -8.48
C VAL A 63 -11.53 2.65 -9.91
N THR A 64 -10.64 2.75 -10.90
CA THR A 64 -11.00 2.69 -12.32
C THR A 64 -11.68 1.37 -12.67
N TYR A 65 -11.10 0.24 -12.24
CA TYR A 65 -11.66 -1.08 -12.48
C TYR A 65 -13.07 -1.24 -11.89
N LEU A 66 -13.31 -0.79 -10.66
CA LEU A 66 -14.61 -0.91 -10.02
C LEU A 66 -15.69 -0.09 -10.74
N TYR A 67 -15.37 1.09 -11.26
CA TYR A 67 -16.31 1.88 -12.06
C TYR A 67 -16.56 1.24 -13.43
N ASP A 68 -15.51 0.77 -14.10
CA ASP A 68 -15.64 0.15 -15.43
C ASP A 68 -16.34 -1.22 -15.37
N SER A 69 -16.28 -1.88 -14.22
CA SER A 69 -16.98 -3.15 -13.97
C SER A 69 -18.39 -2.98 -13.40
N HIS A 70 -18.96 -1.77 -13.38
CA HIS A 70 -20.28 -1.50 -12.80
C HIS A 70 -21.36 -2.42 -13.37
N ASP A 71 -21.47 -2.52 -14.68
CA ASP A 71 -22.48 -3.34 -15.34
C ASP A 71 -22.29 -4.84 -15.03
N PHE A 72 -21.06 -5.30 -14.95
CA PHE A 72 -20.74 -6.65 -14.53
C PHE A 72 -21.15 -6.91 -13.05
N ILE A 73 -20.96 -5.94 -12.17
CA ILE A 73 -21.39 -6.04 -10.77
C ILE A 73 -22.91 -6.12 -10.67
N VAL A 74 -23.65 -5.29 -11.43
CA VAL A 74 -25.12 -5.31 -11.50
C VAL A 74 -25.61 -6.67 -12.02
N LEU A 75 -24.97 -7.21 -13.05
CA LEU A 75 -25.29 -8.53 -13.57
C LEU A 75 -25.04 -9.65 -12.53
N LEU A 76 -23.98 -9.56 -11.73
CA LEU A 76 -23.74 -10.51 -10.65
C LEU A 76 -24.79 -10.38 -9.52
N LEU A 77 -25.28 -9.17 -9.27
CA LEU A 77 -26.33 -8.92 -8.27
C LEU A 77 -27.71 -9.47 -8.67
N SER A 78 -27.97 -9.66 -9.96
CA SER A 78 -29.19 -10.30 -10.46
C SER A 78 -29.18 -11.83 -10.27
N GLN A 79 -28.03 -12.41 -9.98
CA GLN A 79 -27.90 -13.85 -9.68
C GLN A 79 -28.21 -14.13 -8.20
N PRO A 80 -28.59 -15.36 -7.84
CA PRO A 80 -28.90 -15.74 -6.44
C PRO A 80 -27.63 -15.83 -5.58
N LEU A 81 -26.85 -14.74 -5.52
CA LEU A 81 -25.60 -14.61 -4.78
C LEU A 81 -25.74 -13.57 -3.66
N LYS A 82 -25.09 -13.82 -2.52
CA LYS A 82 -25.05 -12.82 -1.45
C LYS A 82 -24.18 -11.63 -1.86
N ARG A 83 -24.65 -10.41 -1.68
CA ARG A 83 -23.92 -9.16 -1.98
C ARG A 83 -22.49 -9.15 -1.42
N GLN A 84 -22.32 -9.62 -0.17
CA GLN A 84 -21.00 -9.73 0.45
C GLN A 84 -20.05 -10.69 -0.28
N GLN A 85 -20.58 -11.77 -0.86
CA GLN A 85 -19.75 -12.73 -1.59
C GLN A 85 -19.21 -12.12 -2.89
N ILE A 86 -20.03 -11.31 -3.57
CA ILE A 86 -19.62 -10.58 -4.77
C ILE A 86 -18.53 -9.58 -4.41
N TRP A 87 -18.76 -8.73 -3.40
CA TRP A 87 -17.80 -7.72 -2.95
C TRP A 87 -16.46 -8.31 -2.53
N ARG A 88 -16.51 -9.39 -1.76
CA ARG A 88 -15.32 -10.13 -1.34
C ARG A 88 -14.57 -10.76 -2.51
N SER A 89 -15.30 -11.29 -3.52
CA SER A 89 -14.68 -11.89 -4.70
C SER A 89 -13.98 -10.84 -5.56
N LEU A 90 -14.57 -9.63 -5.69
CA LEU A 90 -13.95 -8.47 -6.35
C LEU A 90 -12.67 -8.06 -5.61
N TYR A 91 -12.75 -7.89 -4.29
CA TYR A 91 -11.61 -7.50 -3.47
C TYR A 91 -10.43 -8.47 -3.60
N ILE A 92 -10.69 -9.77 -3.43
CA ILE A 92 -9.64 -10.79 -3.53
C ILE A 92 -9.10 -10.88 -4.98
N GLY A 93 -9.95 -10.78 -5.99
CA GLY A 93 -9.55 -10.85 -7.39
C GLY A 93 -8.62 -9.70 -7.79
N VAL A 94 -9.00 -8.45 -7.46
CA VAL A 94 -8.20 -7.26 -7.76
C VAL A 94 -6.91 -7.25 -6.94
N SER A 95 -7.00 -7.46 -5.61
CA SER A 95 -5.81 -7.43 -4.77
C SER A 95 -4.79 -8.50 -5.13
N SER A 96 -5.24 -9.72 -5.44
CA SER A 96 -4.32 -10.80 -5.83
C SER A 96 -3.63 -10.54 -7.17
N SER A 97 -4.30 -9.94 -8.15
CA SER A 97 -3.67 -9.57 -9.43
C SER A 97 -2.58 -8.51 -9.26
N LEU A 98 -2.85 -7.47 -8.47
CA LEU A 98 -1.86 -6.43 -8.17
C LEU A 98 -0.69 -6.94 -7.34
N GLN A 99 -0.95 -7.81 -6.36
CA GLN A 99 0.11 -8.43 -5.54
C GLN A 99 1.02 -9.33 -6.38
N ILE A 100 0.46 -10.14 -7.28
CA ILE A 100 1.28 -10.98 -8.16
C ILE A 100 2.12 -10.12 -9.10
N SER A 101 1.55 -9.06 -9.66
CA SER A 101 2.29 -8.12 -10.50
C SER A 101 3.41 -7.42 -9.74
N PHE A 102 3.17 -7.03 -8.48
CA PHE A 102 4.20 -6.50 -7.58
C PHE A 102 5.31 -7.54 -7.31
N LEU A 103 4.93 -8.77 -6.94
CA LEU A 103 5.90 -9.84 -6.64
C LEU A 103 6.77 -10.19 -7.84
N LEU A 104 6.20 -10.23 -9.04
CA LEU A 104 6.95 -10.51 -10.26
C LEU A 104 7.78 -9.31 -10.72
N GLY A 105 7.26 -8.09 -10.59
CA GLY A 105 7.95 -6.87 -11.01
C GLY A 105 9.10 -6.48 -10.07
N ALA A 106 8.80 -6.28 -8.79
CA ALA A 106 9.75 -5.81 -7.79
C ALA A 106 10.30 -6.94 -6.90
N GLY A 107 9.48 -7.94 -6.57
CA GLY A 107 9.88 -9.02 -5.66
C GLY A 107 11.05 -9.86 -6.17
N ILE A 108 11.06 -10.19 -7.44
CA ILE A 108 12.15 -11.02 -8.02
C ILE A 108 13.52 -10.30 -7.92
N PRO A 109 13.70 -9.05 -8.41
CA PRO A 109 14.98 -8.37 -8.27
C PRO A 109 15.39 -8.15 -6.81
N MET A 110 14.45 -7.87 -5.90
CA MET A 110 14.76 -7.76 -4.47
C MET A 110 15.40 -9.05 -3.92
N LEU A 111 14.83 -10.21 -4.22
CA LEU A 111 15.36 -11.50 -3.76
C LEU A 111 16.73 -11.84 -4.34
N LEU A 112 17.08 -11.29 -5.52
CA LEU A 112 18.34 -11.56 -6.20
C LEU A 112 19.49 -10.64 -5.78
N TYR A 113 19.17 -9.37 -5.45
CA TYR A 113 20.18 -8.30 -5.27
C TYR A 113 20.21 -7.68 -3.87
N THR A 114 19.29 -8.08 -2.97
CA THR A 114 19.24 -7.58 -1.60
C THR A 114 19.45 -8.72 -0.60
N ASP A 115 19.92 -8.41 0.62
CA ASP A 115 20.03 -9.39 1.69
C ASP A 115 18.67 -10.03 1.98
N TRP A 116 18.68 -11.35 2.18
CA TRP A 116 17.44 -12.14 2.32
C TRP A 116 16.46 -11.60 3.37
N GLU A 117 16.95 -11.17 4.53
CA GLU A 117 16.09 -10.61 5.59
C GLU A 117 15.45 -9.30 5.17
N THR A 118 16.24 -8.40 4.57
CA THR A 118 15.77 -7.11 4.05
C THR A 118 14.78 -7.31 2.89
N ALA A 119 15.08 -8.22 1.98
CA ALA A 119 14.21 -8.54 0.85
C ALA A 119 12.82 -9.01 1.30
N ILE A 120 12.75 -9.92 2.28
CA ILE A 120 11.47 -10.42 2.81
C ILE A 120 10.64 -9.29 3.40
N VAL A 121 11.27 -8.40 4.20
CA VAL A 121 10.54 -7.29 4.83
C VAL A 121 10.07 -6.27 3.78
N LEU A 122 10.89 -5.95 2.78
CA LEU A 122 10.51 -5.08 1.65
C LEU A 122 9.30 -5.66 0.89
N ILE A 123 9.34 -6.93 0.55
CA ILE A 123 8.26 -7.63 -0.17
C ILE A 123 6.98 -7.63 0.70
N LEU A 124 7.12 -7.94 1.98
CA LEU A 124 5.99 -7.99 2.90
C LEU A 124 5.35 -6.60 3.03
N MET A 125 6.14 -5.54 3.21
CA MET A 125 5.62 -4.17 3.30
C MET A 125 5.02 -3.69 1.98
N GLY A 126 5.57 -4.06 0.83
CA GLY A 126 4.98 -3.79 -0.48
C GLY A 126 3.64 -4.49 -0.68
N CYS A 127 3.49 -5.74 -0.23
CA CYS A 127 2.21 -6.45 -0.24
C CYS A 127 1.19 -5.81 0.71
N VAL A 128 1.61 -5.40 1.91
CA VAL A 128 0.75 -4.74 2.90
C VAL A 128 0.28 -3.38 2.38
N THR A 129 1.17 -2.56 1.83
CA THR A 129 0.81 -1.27 1.22
C THR A 129 -0.15 -1.44 0.05
N THR A 130 0.08 -2.39 -0.85
CA THR A 130 -0.88 -2.75 -1.92
C THR A 130 -2.27 -3.02 -1.33
N GLN A 131 -2.35 -3.83 -0.27
CA GLN A 131 -3.61 -4.23 0.34
C GLN A 131 -4.33 -3.05 1.01
N ILE A 132 -3.61 -2.16 1.68
CA ILE A 132 -4.15 -0.93 2.30
C ILE A 132 -4.79 -0.04 1.22
N PHE A 133 -4.07 0.22 0.14
CA PHE A 133 -4.55 1.13 -0.90
C PHE A 133 -5.66 0.53 -1.76
N VAL A 134 -5.70 -0.78 -1.96
CA VAL A 134 -6.87 -1.48 -2.51
C VAL A 134 -8.08 -1.31 -1.58
N SER A 135 -7.92 -1.45 -0.26
CA SER A 135 -9.01 -1.25 0.71
C SER A 135 -9.55 0.18 0.70
N LEU A 136 -8.66 1.18 0.62
CA LEU A 136 -9.03 2.60 0.48
C LEU A 136 -9.75 2.87 -0.84
N ALA A 137 -9.32 2.25 -1.94
CA ALA A 137 -9.97 2.35 -3.24
C ALA A 137 -11.41 1.81 -3.20
N PHE A 138 -11.62 0.66 -2.57
CA PHE A 138 -12.96 0.10 -2.35
C PHE A 138 -13.85 1.02 -1.53
N LEU A 139 -13.31 1.70 -0.52
CA LEU A 139 -14.06 2.68 0.27
C LEU A 139 -14.38 3.93 -0.58
N THR A 140 -13.41 4.46 -1.31
CA THR A 140 -13.57 5.65 -2.15
C THR A 140 -14.68 5.45 -3.20
N THR A 141 -14.73 4.30 -3.86
CA THR A 141 -15.78 3.98 -4.85
C THR A 141 -17.17 3.87 -4.23
N MET A 142 -17.26 3.49 -2.97
CA MET A 142 -18.55 3.46 -2.28
C MET A 142 -19.03 4.85 -1.86
N LEU A 143 -18.12 5.75 -1.56
CA LEU A 143 -18.41 7.13 -1.13
C LEU A 143 -18.67 8.07 -2.32
N THR A 144 -18.26 7.71 -3.52
CA THR A 144 -18.40 8.52 -4.74
C THR A 144 -19.34 7.87 -5.74
N SER A 145 -20.06 8.68 -6.49
CA SER A 145 -21.02 8.20 -7.50
C SER A 145 -20.46 8.27 -8.93
N GLU A 146 -19.43 9.10 -9.14
CA GLU A 146 -18.87 9.38 -10.45
C GLU A 146 -17.41 8.96 -10.55
N LYS A 147 -17.03 8.34 -11.66
CA LYS A 147 -15.66 7.86 -11.93
C LYS A 147 -14.62 8.99 -11.78
N THR A 148 -14.89 10.15 -12.34
CA THR A 148 -13.97 11.29 -12.31
C THR A 148 -13.72 11.78 -10.88
N ARG A 149 -14.77 11.86 -10.06
CA ARG A 149 -14.65 12.23 -8.64
C ARG A 149 -13.89 11.16 -7.85
N GLY A 150 -14.17 9.90 -8.12
CA GLY A 150 -13.47 8.78 -7.48
C GLY A 150 -11.97 8.80 -7.75
N ILE A 151 -11.56 9.01 -9.01
CA ILE A 151 -10.15 9.14 -9.39
C ILE A 151 -9.53 10.37 -8.73
N GLY A 152 -10.20 11.53 -8.75
CA GLY A 152 -9.70 12.75 -8.12
C GLY A 152 -9.45 12.59 -6.61
N ILE A 153 -10.40 12.00 -5.87
CA ILE A 153 -10.24 11.72 -4.44
C ILE A 153 -9.12 10.72 -4.19
N SER A 154 -8.95 9.72 -5.05
CA SER A 154 -7.86 8.74 -4.95
C SER A 154 -6.48 9.40 -5.08
N ILE A 155 -6.32 10.30 -6.03
CA ILE A 155 -5.09 11.09 -6.19
C ILE A 155 -4.84 11.96 -4.96
N LEU A 156 -5.89 12.58 -4.41
CA LEU A 156 -5.77 13.40 -3.19
C LEU A 156 -5.37 12.55 -1.97
N ILE A 157 -5.94 11.36 -1.78
CA ILE A 157 -5.57 10.44 -0.71
C ILE A 157 -4.10 10.03 -0.84
N TRP A 158 -3.67 9.65 -2.05
CA TRP A 158 -2.29 9.29 -2.31
C TRP A 158 -1.34 10.46 -2.01
N LEU A 159 -1.63 11.65 -2.54
CA LEU A 159 -0.81 12.84 -2.35
C LEU A 159 -0.75 13.26 -0.87
N LEU A 160 -1.87 13.14 -0.17
CA LEU A 160 -1.93 13.45 1.27
C LEU A 160 -1.03 12.51 2.07
N LEU A 161 -1.09 11.20 1.83
CA LEU A 161 -0.34 10.22 2.60
C LEU A 161 1.14 10.14 2.21
N THR A 162 1.50 10.47 0.95
CA THR A 162 2.89 10.35 0.47
C THR A 162 3.69 11.64 0.56
N MET A 163 3.07 12.79 0.30
CA MET A 163 3.81 14.06 0.21
C MET A 163 3.40 15.07 1.27
N ILE A 164 2.08 15.31 1.42
CA ILE A 164 1.59 16.35 2.35
C ILE A 164 1.91 15.95 3.78
N TYR A 165 1.74 14.68 4.11
CA TYR A 165 2.00 14.18 5.46
C TYR A 165 3.48 14.34 5.85
N ASP A 166 4.39 13.92 4.97
CA ASP A 166 5.84 14.09 5.18
C ASP A 166 6.22 15.56 5.33
N ALA A 167 5.64 16.45 4.51
CA ALA A 167 5.88 17.88 4.59
C ALA A 167 5.38 18.48 5.92
N VAL A 168 4.21 18.06 6.40
CA VAL A 168 3.65 18.49 7.71
C VAL A 168 4.55 18.00 8.85
N LEU A 169 5.04 16.76 8.79
CA LEU A 169 5.96 16.23 9.78
C LEU A 169 7.29 17.00 9.81
N LEU A 170 7.87 17.28 8.64
CA LEU A 170 9.10 18.08 8.56
C LEU A 170 8.89 19.47 9.14
N TYR A 171 7.77 20.13 8.81
CA TYR A 171 7.42 21.44 9.35
C TYR A 171 7.25 21.39 10.89
N PHE A 172 6.60 20.35 11.41
CA PHE A 172 6.44 20.14 12.85
C PHE A 172 7.81 19.98 13.55
N VAL A 173 8.70 19.16 13.01
CA VAL A 173 10.07 18.99 13.53
C VAL A 173 10.85 20.31 13.52
N PHE A 174 10.74 21.08 12.45
CA PHE A 174 11.40 22.39 12.34
C PHE A 174 10.87 23.39 13.39
N LEU A 175 9.55 23.46 13.55
CA LEU A 175 8.90 24.43 14.47
C LEU A 175 9.22 24.13 15.95
N PHE A 176 9.35 22.88 16.32
CA PHE A 176 9.57 22.42 17.71
C PHE A 176 10.97 21.85 17.94
N SER A 177 11.95 22.21 17.13
CA SER A 177 13.34 21.70 17.19
C SER A 177 14.02 21.88 18.54
N GLU A 178 13.60 22.88 19.33
CA GLU A 178 14.15 23.16 20.68
C GLU A 178 13.47 22.36 21.80
N TRP A 179 12.40 21.61 21.51
CA TRP A 179 11.61 20.87 22.50
C TRP A 179 11.85 19.35 22.36
N PRO A 180 11.66 18.56 23.41
CA PRO A 180 11.71 17.10 23.34
C PRO A 180 10.48 16.57 22.59
N ILE A 181 10.55 16.53 21.25
CA ILE A 181 9.41 16.17 20.37
C ILE A 181 9.38 14.68 20.02
N GLU A 182 10.22 13.86 20.63
CA GLU A 182 10.36 12.44 20.27
C GLU A 182 9.05 11.67 20.39
N THR A 183 8.34 11.79 21.52
CA THR A 183 7.08 11.08 21.75
C THR A 183 5.92 11.57 20.89
N PRO A 184 5.66 12.89 20.73
CA PRO A 184 4.66 13.39 19.77
C PRO A 184 4.97 12.96 18.34
N LEU A 185 6.22 13.02 17.91
CA LEU A 185 6.63 12.63 16.56
C LEU A 185 6.35 11.16 16.27
N LEU A 186 6.66 10.28 17.24
CA LEU A 186 6.28 8.86 17.16
C LEU A 186 4.78 8.65 16.97
N SER A 187 3.96 9.40 17.72
CA SER A 187 2.51 9.30 17.63
C SER A 187 2.00 9.73 16.25
N PHE A 188 2.57 10.79 15.70
CA PHE A 188 2.23 11.23 14.33
C PHE A 188 2.65 10.20 13.28
N LEU A 189 3.87 9.65 13.36
CA LEU A 189 4.34 8.62 12.43
C LEU A 189 3.46 7.36 12.44
N MET A 190 2.89 7.01 13.59
CA MET A 190 1.98 5.85 13.71
C MET A 190 0.64 6.05 12.98
N LEU A 191 0.26 7.28 12.64
CA LEU A 191 -0.99 7.58 11.93
C LEU A 191 -0.87 7.34 10.42
N ASN A 192 0.33 7.41 9.84
CA ASN A 192 0.53 7.20 8.41
C ASN A 192 0.98 5.75 8.12
N PRO A 193 0.21 4.98 7.33
CA PRO A 193 0.57 3.60 7.02
C PRO A 193 1.85 3.48 6.19
N LEU A 194 2.20 4.50 5.38
CA LEU A 194 3.43 4.49 4.58
C LEU A 194 4.67 4.68 5.46
N ASP A 195 4.59 5.58 6.45
CA ASP A 195 5.68 5.78 7.39
C ASP A 195 5.89 4.55 8.27
N LEU A 196 4.80 3.93 8.75
CA LEU A 196 4.88 2.66 9.48
C LEU A 196 5.58 1.57 8.66
N ALA A 197 5.24 1.43 7.38
CA ALA A 197 5.87 0.47 6.49
C ALA A 197 7.36 0.81 6.27
N ARG A 198 7.68 2.10 6.04
CA ARG A 198 9.05 2.61 5.88
C ARG A 198 9.90 2.28 7.10
N PHE A 199 9.39 2.56 8.31
CA PHE A 199 10.13 2.30 9.54
C PHE A 199 10.40 0.82 9.78
N GLN A 200 9.46 -0.06 9.51
CA GLN A 200 9.68 -1.50 9.67
C GLN A 200 10.82 -2.03 8.78
N VAL A 201 10.95 -1.48 7.57
CA VAL A 201 12.06 -1.84 6.67
C VAL A 201 13.38 -1.26 7.17
N ILE A 202 13.41 0.03 7.51
CA ILE A 202 14.64 0.73 7.95
C ILE A 202 15.20 0.10 9.23
N LEU A 203 14.34 -0.33 10.17
CA LEU A 203 14.76 -1.01 11.40
C LEU A 203 15.50 -2.33 11.13
N LYS A 204 15.15 -3.02 10.03
CA LYS A 204 15.83 -4.27 9.63
C LYS A 204 17.13 -4.04 8.88
N MET A 205 17.28 -2.90 8.22
CA MET A 205 18.45 -2.61 7.39
C MET A 205 19.69 -2.15 8.17
N ASP A 206 19.69 -2.13 9.51
CA ASP A 206 20.75 -1.55 10.37
C ASP A 206 21.18 -0.11 9.99
N VAL A 207 20.46 0.54 9.09
CA VAL A 207 20.65 1.94 8.66
C VAL A 207 20.24 2.91 9.78
N SER A 208 19.66 2.40 10.86
CA SER A 208 19.26 3.20 12.02
C SER A 208 20.39 4.07 12.59
N ALA A 209 21.65 3.68 12.39
CA ALA A 209 22.81 4.50 12.73
C ALA A 209 22.95 5.77 11.85
N MET A 210 22.37 5.79 10.67
CA MET A 210 22.44 6.94 9.73
C MET A 210 21.30 7.95 9.93
N ILE A 211 20.27 7.62 10.71
CA ILE A 211 19.07 8.48 10.91
C ILE A 211 19.31 9.57 11.97
N GLY A 212 20.49 9.63 12.55
CA GLY A 212 20.81 10.65 13.55
C GLY A 212 20.15 10.43 14.91
N TYR A 213 20.10 11.48 15.75
CA TYR A 213 19.61 11.41 17.12
C TYR A 213 18.15 10.93 17.24
N GLY A 214 17.29 11.34 16.30
CA GLY A 214 15.90 10.85 16.22
C GLY A 214 15.79 9.35 15.96
N GLY A 215 16.69 8.80 15.14
CA GLY A 215 16.70 7.36 14.81
C GLY A 215 16.96 6.44 16.00
N ALA A 216 17.72 6.90 17.00
CA ALA A 216 17.98 6.13 18.23
C ALA A 216 16.71 5.96 19.08
N ALA A 217 15.93 7.02 19.27
CA ALA A 217 14.66 6.97 20.00
C ALA A 217 13.61 6.11 19.25
N PHE A 218 13.59 6.18 17.92
CA PHE A 218 12.74 5.33 17.09
C PHE A 218 13.13 3.85 17.18
N LYS A 219 14.43 3.55 17.18
CA LYS A 219 14.93 2.19 17.33
C LYS A 219 14.58 1.61 18.69
N GLU A 220 14.66 2.42 19.75
CA GLU A 220 14.32 1.99 21.10
C GLU A 220 12.83 1.66 21.26
N PHE A 221 11.95 2.47 20.68
CA PHE A 221 10.49 2.28 20.81
C PHE A 221 9.94 1.28 19.78
N LEU A 222 10.23 1.46 18.48
CA LEU A 222 9.70 0.62 17.41
C LEU A 222 10.53 -0.63 17.14
N GLY A 223 11.81 -0.63 17.52
CA GLY A 223 12.69 -1.80 17.45
C GLY A 223 12.45 -2.81 18.56
N ALA A 224 11.80 -2.41 19.66
CA ALA A 224 11.32 -3.34 20.67
C ALA A 224 10.21 -4.23 20.09
N THR A 225 10.11 -5.47 20.55
CA THR A 225 9.09 -6.44 20.11
C THR A 225 7.68 -5.86 20.20
N GLY A 226 7.42 -5.04 21.22
CA GLY A 226 6.14 -4.33 21.40
C GLY A 226 5.85 -3.34 20.28
N GLY A 227 6.83 -2.55 19.84
CA GLY A 227 6.67 -1.57 18.76
C GLY A 227 6.38 -2.22 17.41
N ILE A 228 7.03 -3.33 17.10
CA ILE A 228 6.77 -4.11 15.87
C ILE A 228 5.34 -4.66 15.89
N ILE A 229 4.88 -5.17 17.02
CA ILE A 229 3.51 -5.68 17.16
C ILE A 229 2.50 -4.55 16.99
N VAL A 230 2.69 -3.41 17.66
CA VAL A 230 1.77 -2.26 17.56
C VAL A 230 1.71 -1.72 16.12
N SER A 231 2.86 -1.52 15.47
CA SER A 231 2.90 -1.05 14.09
C SER A 231 2.24 -2.03 13.10
N SER A 232 2.44 -3.33 13.30
CA SER A 232 1.77 -4.36 12.49
C SER A 232 0.25 -4.39 12.68
N LEU A 233 -0.22 -4.21 13.92
CA LEU A 233 -1.64 -4.09 14.23
C LEU A 233 -2.27 -2.84 13.59
N LEU A 234 -1.58 -1.71 13.62
CA LEU A 234 -2.04 -0.48 12.96
C LEU A 234 -2.12 -0.66 11.44
N LEU A 235 -1.13 -1.30 10.81
CA LEU A 235 -1.19 -1.62 9.39
C LEU A 235 -2.37 -2.54 9.05
N LEU A 236 -2.66 -3.54 9.89
CA LEU A 236 -3.85 -4.39 9.74
C LEU A 236 -5.15 -3.59 9.89
N LEU A 237 -5.22 -2.63 10.81
CA LEU A 237 -6.36 -1.73 10.94
C LEU A 237 -6.59 -0.91 9.66
N TRP A 238 -5.52 -0.40 9.05
CA TRP A 238 -5.60 0.32 7.78
C TRP A 238 -6.10 -0.55 6.60
N ILE A 239 -5.93 -1.86 6.66
CA ILE A 239 -6.53 -2.80 5.69
C ILE A 239 -8.00 -3.06 6.03
N VAL A 240 -8.27 -3.43 7.30
CA VAL A 240 -9.56 -3.97 7.71
C VAL A 240 -10.64 -2.90 7.78
N LEU A 241 -10.35 -1.72 8.35
CA LEU A 241 -11.34 -0.67 8.55
C LEU A 241 -11.94 -0.16 7.24
N PRO A 242 -11.14 0.30 6.24
CA PRO A 242 -11.71 0.80 4.98
C PRO A 242 -12.49 -0.28 4.23
N TYR A 243 -12.00 -1.52 4.22
CA TYR A 243 -12.71 -2.63 3.60
C TYR A 243 -14.03 -2.95 4.32
N ALA A 244 -14.04 -2.98 5.64
CA ALA A 244 -15.25 -3.26 6.41
C ALA A 244 -16.33 -2.18 6.20
N PHE A 245 -15.93 -0.89 6.21
CA PHE A 245 -16.83 0.21 5.91
C PHE A 245 -17.38 0.13 4.49
N SER A 246 -16.51 -0.10 3.50
CA SER A 246 -16.90 -0.29 2.10
C SER A 246 -17.90 -1.44 1.95
N SER A 247 -17.63 -2.59 2.56
CA SER A 247 -18.52 -3.76 2.53
C SER A 247 -19.87 -3.50 3.21
N HIS A 248 -19.88 -2.69 4.30
CA HIS A 248 -21.11 -2.29 4.98
C HIS A 248 -21.98 -1.38 4.11
N ILE A 249 -21.37 -0.40 3.45
CA ILE A 249 -22.07 0.51 2.54
C ILE A 249 -22.63 -0.26 1.34
N PHE A 250 -21.83 -1.16 0.73
CA PHE A 250 -22.25 -1.97 -0.41
C PHE A 250 -23.48 -2.85 -0.13
N LYS A 251 -23.66 -3.31 1.11
CA LYS A 251 -24.85 -4.07 1.50
C LYS A 251 -26.14 -3.26 1.43
N ARG A 252 -26.06 -1.96 1.74
CA ARG A 252 -27.21 -1.06 1.90
C ARG A 252 -27.48 -0.19 0.68
N LYS A 253 -26.48 -0.04 -0.18
CA LYS A 253 -26.58 0.81 -1.38
C LYS A 253 -27.41 0.11 -2.44
N ASP A 254 -28.44 0.78 -2.93
CA ASP A 254 -29.16 0.38 -4.13
C ASP A 254 -28.30 0.77 -5.35
N LEU A 255 -27.95 -0.22 -6.16
CA LEU A 255 -27.09 -0.12 -7.34
C LEU A 255 -27.94 -0.31 -8.57
#